data_6b56cba1404043362177adfbf2374bec
#
_entry.id   6b56cba1404043362177adfbf2374bec
#
_cell.length_a   1.000
_cell.length_b   1.000
_cell.length_c   1.000
_cell.angle_alpha   90.00
_cell.angle_beta   90.00
_cell.angle_gamma   90.00
#
_symmetry.space_group_name_H-M   'P 1'
#
loop_
_entity.id
_entity.type
_entity.pdbx_description
1 polymer ?
#
loop_
_entity_poly.entity_id
_entity_poly.type
_entity_poly.pdbx_seq_one_letter_code
_entity_poly.pdbx_strand_id
1 'polypeptide(L)'
;MHTEESIARNLRDLGILAGDLVMVHASLKALGPVEGGAATVLACLLQAVGPAGTLMGYASWDRSPYEETLDGARLDEASRRSWPGFDPATSGTYRGFGLLNQFLAEHPGARRSAHPDASMVAVGPLAQALTEPHELGQALGEGSPLERFVRLGGKILLLGAPLDAVTALHYAEAIANIPDKRRVTYEMPIRGKDGQVAWERCEDFDSNGILDCYAAEGRPDAVETIARAYVRLGRHQEGFVASARCRLLDARDVVAFGVAYLERHHGAAVPEARKPADLSRAGRARAPKGGARP
;
A
#
# COMPACT_ATOMS: atom_id res chain seq x y z
N MET A 1 -16.90 -1.96 -28.52
CA MET A 1 -17.35 -2.01 -27.13
C MET A 1 -17.01 -3.39 -26.62
N HIS A 2 -16.42 -3.50 -25.42
CA HIS A 2 -16.00 -4.78 -24.85
C HIS A 2 -17.16 -5.42 -24.09
N THR A 3 -17.34 -6.74 -24.28
CA THR A 3 -18.41 -7.51 -23.63
C THR A 3 -17.92 -8.17 -22.34
N GLU A 4 -18.86 -8.57 -21.48
CA GLU A 4 -18.60 -9.35 -20.27
C GLU A 4 -17.73 -10.59 -20.56
N GLU A 5 -18.09 -11.37 -21.57
CA GLU A 5 -17.35 -12.57 -21.97
C GLU A 5 -15.90 -12.30 -22.35
N SER A 6 -15.65 -11.18 -23.06
CA SER A 6 -14.30 -10.79 -23.45
C SER A 6 -13.44 -10.42 -22.24
N ILE A 7 -14.02 -9.65 -21.29
CA ILE A 7 -13.34 -9.25 -20.06
C ILE A 7 -13.05 -10.47 -19.18
N ALA A 8 -14.05 -11.33 -18.97
CA ALA A 8 -13.89 -12.54 -18.15
C ALA A 8 -12.82 -13.48 -18.70
N ARG A 9 -12.72 -13.60 -20.02
CA ARG A 9 -11.66 -14.37 -20.69
C ARG A 9 -10.30 -13.73 -20.45
N ASN A 10 -10.17 -12.42 -20.68
CA ASN A 10 -8.92 -11.71 -20.51
C ASN A 10 -8.40 -11.77 -19.06
N LEU A 11 -9.29 -11.70 -18.06
CA LEU A 11 -8.91 -11.82 -16.64
C LEU A 11 -8.34 -13.22 -16.33
N ARG A 12 -8.94 -14.28 -16.89
CA ARG A 12 -8.39 -15.66 -16.76
C ARG A 12 -7.05 -15.81 -17.46
N ASP A 13 -6.93 -15.28 -18.69
CA ASP A 13 -5.69 -15.33 -19.47
C ASP A 13 -4.55 -14.56 -18.77
N LEU A 14 -4.89 -13.50 -18.02
CA LEU A 14 -3.95 -12.73 -17.18
C LEU A 14 -3.51 -13.52 -15.93
N GLY A 15 -4.22 -14.59 -15.55
CA GLY A 15 -3.85 -15.46 -14.43
C GLY A 15 -4.67 -15.27 -13.15
N ILE A 16 -5.85 -14.64 -13.23
CA ILE A 16 -6.79 -14.62 -12.10
C ILE A 16 -7.53 -15.96 -12.08
N LEU A 17 -7.50 -16.63 -10.93
CA LEU A 17 -8.07 -17.95 -10.72
C LEU A 17 -9.18 -17.91 -9.65
N ALA A 18 -10.07 -18.90 -9.73
CA ALA A 18 -11.07 -19.10 -8.68
C ALA A 18 -10.37 -19.38 -7.33
N GLY A 19 -10.82 -18.72 -6.26
CA GLY A 19 -10.24 -18.77 -4.94
C GLY A 19 -9.16 -17.71 -4.67
N ASP A 20 -8.74 -16.94 -5.67
CA ASP A 20 -7.75 -15.89 -5.47
C ASP A 20 -8.25 -14.77 -4.54
N LEU A 21 -7.34 -14.25 -3.75
CA LEU A 21 -7.47 -12.96 -3.06
C LEU A 21 -6.82 -11.89 -3.93
N VAL A 22 -7.63 -10.97 -4.46
CA VAL A 22 -7.15 -9.95 -5.41
C VAL A 22 -7.44 -8.56 -4.91
N MET A 23 -6.41 -7.71 -4.80
CA MET A 23 -6.56 -6.27 -4.64
C MET A 23 -6.51 -5.60 -6.01
N VAL A 24 -7.57 -4.86 -6.35
CA VAL A 24 -7.70 -4.23 -7.67
C VAL A 24 -7.48 -2.73 -7.62
N HIS A 25 -6.62 -2.24 -8.50
CA HIS A 25 -6.47 -0.83 -8.86
C HIS A 25 -6.88 -0.66 -10.32
N ALA A 26 -7.91 0.16 -10.60
CA ALA A 26 -8.50 0.18 -11.91
C ALA A 26 -8.56 1.59 -12.50
N SER A 27 -8.14 1.71 -13.76
CA SER A 27 -8.45 2.85 -14.63
C SER A 27 -9.53 2.43 -15.63
N LEU A 28 -10.80 2.68 -15.32
CA LEU A 28 -11.90 2.35 -16.23
C LEU A 28 -11.79 3.07 -17.58
N LYS A 29 -11.18 4.26 -17.59
CA LYS A 29 -10.88 5.00 -18.83
C LYS A 29 -9.93 4.22 -19.74
N ALA A 30 -8.92 3.56 -19.17
CA ALA A 30 -7.95 2.78 -19.93
C ALA A 30 -8.56 1.52 -20.57
N LEU A 31 -9.60 0.93 -19.94
CA LEU A 31 -10.32 -0.22 -20.49
C LEU A 31 -11.05 0.12 -21.81
N GLY A 32 -11.34 1.40 -22.04
CA GLY A 32 -12.19 1.81 -23.15
C GLY A 32 -13.68 1.54 -22.88
N PRO A 33 -14.54 1.61 -23.92
CA PRO A 33 -15.97 1.40 -23.77
C PRO A 33 -16.32 -0.05 -23.42
N VAL A 34 -16.86 -0.28 -22.21
CA VAL A 34 -17.35 -1.57 -21.71
C VAL A 34 -18.87 -1.54 -21.67
N GLU A 35 -19.53 -2.58 -22.16
CA GLU A 35 -20.97 -2.76 -22.06
C GLU A 35 -21.37 -2.88 -20.57
N GLY A 36 -22.34 -2.05 -20.11
CA GLY A 36 -22.71 -1.96 -18.70
C GLY A 36 -21.68 -1.27 -17.79
N GLY A 37 -20.54 -0.80 -18.31
CA GLY A 37 -19.58 0.05 -17.61
C GLY A 37 -18.93 -0.60 -16.38
N ALA A 38 -18.78 0.19 -15.30
CA ALA A 38 -18.12 -0.25 -14.06
C ALA A 38 -18.80 -1.45 -13.39
N ALA A 39 -20.12 -1.54 -13.46
CA ALA A 39 -20.87 -2.65 -12.88
C ALA A 39 -20.49 -3.99 -13.52
N THR A 40 -20.38 -4.02 -14.85
CA THR A 40 -19.94 -5.23 -15.59
C THR A 40 -18.49 -5.58 -15.26
N VAL A 41 -17.59 -4.59 -15.17
CA VAL A 41 -16.19 -4.84 -14.77
C VAL A 41 -16.13 -5.47 -13.38
N LEU A 42 -16.88 -4.95 -12.40
CA LEU A 42 -16.95 -5.54 -11.06
C LEU A 42 -17.52 -6.95 -11.08
N ALA A 43 -18.62 -7.19 -11.83
CA ALA A 43 -19.20 -8.51 -11.96
C ALA A 43 -18.22 -9.53 -12.55
N CYS A 44 -17.47 -9.15 -13.60
CA CYS A 44 -16.43 -10.01 -14.19
C CYS A 44 -15.30 -10.33 -13.20
N LEU A 45 -14.88 -9.37 -12.39
CA LEU A 45 -13.83 -9.59 -11.36
C LEU A 45 -14.31 -10.55 -10.28
N LEU A 46 -15.53 -10.34 -9.75
CA LEU A 46 -16.14 -11.21 -8.74
C LEU A 46 -16.36 -12.63 -9.31
N GLN A 47 -16.79 -12.74 -10.55
CA GLN A 47 -16.94 -14.02 -11.24
C GLN A 47 -15.58 -14.73 -11.42
N ALA A 48 -14.54 -13.98 -11.79
CA ALA A 48 -13.21 -14.54 -12.01
C ALA A 48 -12.61 -15.13 -10.73
N VAL A 49 -12.72 -14.43 -9.60
CA VAL A 49 -12.26 -14.95 -8.29
C VAL A 49 -13.21 -16.01 -7.72
N GLY A 50 -14.48 -16.01 -8.15
CA GLY A 50 -15.50 -17.00 -7.75
C GLY A 50 -15.90 -16.91 -6.27
N PRO A 51 -16.79 -17.79 -5.79
CA PRO A 51 -17.35 -17.71 -4.44
C PRO A 51 -16.34 -18.02 -3.33
N ALA A 52 -15.24 -18.69 -3.63
CA ALA A 52 -14.16 -18.98 -2.70
C ALA A 52 -13.08 -17.87 -2.68
N GLY A 53 -13.10 -16.97 -3.67
CA GLY A 53 -12.16 -15.87 -3.76
C GLY A 53 -12.64 -14.60 -3.04
N THR A 54 -11.76 -13.63 -2.93
CA THR A 54 -12.05 -12.34 -2.31
C THR A 54 -11.47 -11.21 -3.15
N LEU A 55 -12.30 -10.20 -3.43
CA LEU A 55 -11.87 -8.96 -4.08
C LEU A 55 -11.72 -7.87 -3.05
N MET A 56 -10.64 -7.09 -3.14
CA MET A 56 -10.31 -5.97 -2.25
C MET A 56 -10.01 -4.71 -3.05
N GLY A 57 -10.32 -3.54 -2.50
CA GLY A 57 -10.02 -2.25 -3.07
C GLY A 57 -9.64 -1.23 -2.01
N TYR A 58 -8.87 -0.20 -2.40
CA TYR A 58 -8.52 0.93 -1.56
C TYR A 58 -9.61 2.01 -1.69
N ALA A 59 -10.39 2.19 -0.64
CA ALA A 59 -11.56 3.05 -0.67
C ALA A 59 -11.28 4.49 -0.22
N SER A 60 -10.55 4.67 0.89
CA SER A 60 -10.41 5.93 1.61
C SER A 60 -11.76 6.62 1.83
N TRP A 61 -11.80 7.83 2.33
CA TRP A 61 -13.04 8.59 2.56
C TRP A 61 -13.07 9.84 1.71
N ASP A 62 -14.17 10.07 0.98
CA ASP A 62 -14.36 11.23 0.09
C ASP A 62 -14.42 12.58 0.83
N ARG A 63 -14.52 12.56 2.16
CA ARG A 63 -14.56 13.73 3.04
C ARG A 63 -13.52 13.63 4.16
N SER A 64 -12.41 12.93 3.90
CA SER A 64 -11.27 12.90 4.84
C SER A 64 -10.72 14.31 5.02
N PRO A 65 -10.61 14.82 6.27
CA PRO A 65 -9.97 16.10 6.54
C PRO A 65 -8.44 15.97 6.73
N TYR A 66 -7.83 14.99 6.08
CA TYR A 66 -6.40 14.72 6.22
C TYR A 66 -5.56 15.96 5.93
N GLU A 67 -5.76 16.58 4.77
CA GLU A 67 -5.00 17.76 4.35
C GLU A 67 -5.28 18.99 5.24
N GLU A 68 -6.53 19.13 5.72
CA GLU A 68 -6.95 20.26 6.56
C GLU A 68 -6.45 20.18 8.00
N THR A 69 -5.99 19.00 8.41
CA THR A 69 -5.54 18.76 9.79
C THR A 69 -4.10 18.26 9.89
N LEU A 70 -3.42 18.19 8.75
CA LEU A 70 -2.06 17.66 8.64
C LEU A 70 -1.06 18.51 9.46
N ASP A 71 -0.20 17.83 10.23
CA ASP A 71 0.91 18.39 11.01
C ASP A 71 0.53 19.58 11.92
N GLY A 72 -0.67 19.49 12.50
CA GLY A 72 -1.16 20.47 13.46
C GLY A 72 -1.91 21.65 12.84
N ALA A 73 -2.18 21.61 11.53
CA ALA A 73 -3.20 22.46 10.93
C ALA A 73 -4.55 22.28 11.64
N ARG A 74 -5.34 23.31 11.75
CA ARG A 74 -6.59 23.29 12.51
C ARG A 74 -7.74 23.88 11.73
N LEU A 75 -8.80 23.13 11.65
CA LEU A 75 -10.10 23.64 11.25
C LEU A 75 -10.66 24.56 12.35
N ASP A 76 -11.38 25.59 11.96
CA ASP A 76 -12.15 26.41 12.91
C ASP A 76 -13.26 25.60 13.59
N GLU A 77 -13.74 26.09 14.72
CA GLU A 77 -14.74 25.41 15.56
C GLU A 77 -16.08 25.17 14.82
N ALA A 78 -16.47 26.05 13.89
CA ALA A 78 -17.72 25.90 13.16
C ALA A 78 -17.59 24.77 12.12
N SER A 79 -16.46 24.72 11.40
CA SER A 79 -16.13 23.66 10.48
C SER A 79 -16.05 22.30 11.19
N ARG A 80 -15.36 22.21 12.33
CA ARG A 80 -15.28 20.98 13.14
C ARG A 80 -16.65 20.48 13.58
N ARG A 81 -17.53 21.36 14.03
CA ARG A 81 -18.89 20.97 14.46
C ARG A 81 -19.77 20.49 13.31
N SER A 82 -19.59 21.02 12.13
CA SER A 82 -20.39 20.66 10.94
C SER A 82 -19.79 19.53 10.11
N TRP A 83 -18.53 19.11 10.39
CA TRP A 83 -17.88 18.05 9.63
C TRP A 83 -18.57 16.71 9.88
N PRO A 84 -18.86 15.93 8.83
CA PRO A 84 -19.45 14.62 9.01
C PRO A 84 -18.48 13.69 9.73
N GLY A 85 -18.99 12.86 10.64
CA GLY A 85 -18.19 11.78 11.23
C GLY A 85 -18.05 10.61 10.26
N PHE A 86 -16.87 10.03 10.20
CA PHE A 86 -16.65 8.81 9.42
C PHE A 86 -17.40 7.63 10.04
N ASP A 87 -18.10 6.90 9.19
CA ASP A 87 -18.77 5.64 9.48
C ASP A 87 -18.48 4.68 8.32
N PRO A 88 -17.81 3.54 8.55
CA PRO A 88 -17.46 2.60 7.48
C PRO A 88 -18.67 2.09 6.69
N ALA A 89 -19.86 2.06 7.30
CA ALA A 89 -21.07 1.57 6.66
C ALA A 89 -21.72 2.57 5.69
N THR A 90 -21.54 3.88 5.93
CA THR A 90 -22.31 4.92 5.21
C THR A 90 -21.46 5.99 4.53
N SER A 91 -20.20 6.10 4.88
CA SER A 91 -19.30 7.11 4.30
C SER A 91 -18.95 6.80 2.84
N GLY A 92 -18.90 7.84 2.00
CA GLY A 92 -18.51 7.74 0.60
C GLY A 92 -17.06 7.28 0.42
N THR A 93 -16.69 6.91 -0.80
CA THR A 93 -15.33 6.53 -1.18
C THR A 93 -14.65 7.66 -1.93
N TYR A 94 -13.33 7.82 -1.72
CA TYR A 94 -12.57 8.84 -2.43
C TYR A 94 -12.41 8.47 -3.93
N ARG A 95 -12.95 9.33 -4.79
CA ARG A 95 -12.98 9.06 -6.24
C ARG A 95 -11.62 9.11 -6.93
N GLY A 96 -10.63 9.74 -6.30
CA GLY A 96 -9.25 9.77 -6.80
C GLY A 96 -8.61 8.38 -6.92
N PHE A 97 -9.06 7.42 -6.11
CA PHE A 97 -8.61 6.03 -6.18
C PHE A 97 -9.43 5.14 -7.13
N GLY A 98 -10.26 5.74 -7.95
CA GLY A 98 -11.00 5.08 -9.02
C GLY A 98 -12.45 4.75 -8.67
N LEU A 99 -13.31 4.90 -9.68
CA LEU A 99 -14.74 4.68 -9.56
C LEU A 99 -15.11 3.23 -9.18
N LEU A 100 -14.28 2.24 -9.55
CA LEU A 100 -14.55 0.84 -9.27
C LEU A 100 -14.67 0.56 -7.76
N ASN A 101 -13.91 1.27 -6.93
CA ASN A 101 -13.97 1.12 -5.48
C ASN A 101 -15.32 1.55 -4.88
N GLN A 102 -15.99 2.53 -5.49
CA GLN A 102 -17.35 2.89 -5.10
C GLN A 102 -18.32 1.72 -5.36
N PHE A 103 -18.29 1.14 -6.56
CA PHE A 103 -19.14 -0.02 -6.90
C PHE A 103 -18.85 -1.22 -5.99
N LEU A 104 -17.57 -1.43 -5.64
CA LEU A 104 -17.20 -2.50 -4.70
C LEU A 104 -17.75 -2.23 -3.29
N ALA A 105 -17.71 -0.97 -2.82
CA ALA A 105 -18.23 -0.58 -1.50
C ALA A 105 -19.77 -0.66 -1.43
N GLU A 106 -20.43 -0.41 -2.53
CA GLU A 106 -21.90 -0.51 -2.65
C GLU A 106 -22.41 -1.96 -2.84
N HIS A 107 -21.50 -2.92 -3.04
CA HIS A 107 -21.88 -4.33 -3.18
C HIS A 107 -22.50 -4.87 -1.88
N PRO A 108 -23.64 -5.60 -1.92
CA PRO A 108 -24.35 -6.07 -0.72
C PRO A 108 -23.52 -6.90 0.26
N GLY A 109 -22.46 -7.57 -0.23
CA GLY A 109 -21.54 -8.35 0.60
C GLY A 109 -20.27 -7.59 1.01
N ALA A 110 -20.18 -6.29 0.76
CA ALA A 110 -19.01 -5.50 1.06
C ALA A 110 -18.80 -5.32 2.57
N ARG A 111 -17.54 -5.37 3.00
CA ARG A 111 -17.08 -4.94 4.32
C ARG A 111 -16.01 -3.88 4.14
N ARG A 112 -16.09 -2.82 4.92
CA ARG A 112 -15.13 -1.71 4.89
C ARG A 112 -14.45 -1.56 6.24
N SER A 113 -13.15 -1.33 6.22
CA SER A 113 -12.36 -1.14 7.43
C SER A 113 -12.59 0.24 8.07
N ALA A 114 -12.30 0.35 9.38
CA ALA A 114 -12.71 1.49 10.19
C ALA A 114 -11.76 2.70 10.14
N HIS A 115 -10.63 2.61 9.45
CA HIS A 115 -9.72 3.76 9.32
C HIS A 115 -10.24 4.74 8.26
N PRO A 116 -10.51 6.03 8.59
CA PRO A 116 -11.15 6.96 7.65
C PRO A 116 -10.34 7.17 6.39
N ASP A 117 -9.10 7.59 6.52
CA ASP A 117 -8.24 7.96 5.40
C ASP A 117 -7.74 6.74 4.61
N ALA A 118 -7.38 5.67 5.31
CA ALA A 118 -6.82 4.46 4.70
C ALA A 118 -7.82 3.29 4.61
N SER A 119 -9.14 3.55 4.65
CA SER A 119 -10.12 2.46 4.61
C SER A 119 -10.01 1.63 3.33
N MET A 120 -10.15 0.33 3.52
CA MET A 120 -10.20 -0.65 2.45
C MET A 120 -11.53 -1.38 2.47
N VAL A 121 -11.98 -1.76 1.30
CA VAL A 121 -13.24 -2.50 1.11
C VAL A 121 -12.93 -3.87 0.54
N ALA A 122 -13.65 -4.90 1.00
CA ALA A 122 -13.50 -6.25 0.48
C ALA A 122 -14.85 -6.95 0.36
N VAL A 123 -14.96 -7.85 -0.64
CA VAL A 123 -16.11 -8.72 -0.90
C VAL A 123 -15.60 -10.14 -1.06
N GLY A 124 -16.15 -11.09 -0.32
CA GLY A 124 -15.79 -12.51 -0.35
C GLY A 124 -15.53 -13.09 1.04
N PRO A 125 -15.16 -14.38 1.13
CA PRO A 125 -15.01 -15.09 2.41
C PRO A 125 -13.99 -14.48 3.37
N LEU A 126 -12.95 -13.84 2.85
CA LEU A 126 -11.89 -13.21 3.66
C LEU A 126 -12.19 -11.74 4.00
N ALA A 127 -13.31 -11.18 3.56
CA ALA A 127 -13.59 -9.74 3.70
C ALA A 127 -13.48 -9.26 5.16
N GLN A 128 -14.09 -9.97 6.12
CA GLN A 128 -14.00 -9.59 7.53
C GLN A 128 -12.58 -9.69 8.07
N ALA A 129 -11.90 -10.79 7.81
CA ALA A 129 -10.52 -10.99 8.27
C ALA A 129 -9.54 -9.96 7.70
N LEU A 130 -9.81 -9.42 6.51
CA LEU A 130 -9.01 -8.37 5.89
C LEU A 130 -9.30 -7.00 6.49
N THR A 131 -10.56 -6.67 6.76
CA THR A 131 -10.97 -5.32 7.11
C THR A 131 -11.01 -5.04 8.61
N GLU A 132 -11.00 -6.08 9.46
CA GLU A 132 -11.14 -5.94 10.92
C GLU A 132 -10.02 -6.63 11.70
N PRO A 133 -9.43 -5.97 12.72
CA PRO A 133 -9.57 -4.54 13.04
C PRO A 133 -8.73 -3.65 12.08
N HIS A 134 -9.04 -2.34 12.04
CA HIS A 134 -8.20 -1.33 11.38
C HIS A 134 -8.25 -0.05 12.21
N GLU A 135 -7.28 0.12 13.07
CA GLU A 135 -7.25 1.20 14.06
C GLU A 135 -6.54 2.45 13.52
N LEU A 136 -6.80 3.60 14.14
CA LEU A 136 -6.07 4.84 13.88
C LEU A 136 -4.60 4.65 14.26
N GLY A 137 -3.69 5.23 13.47
CA GLY A 137 -2.24 5.02 13.63
C GLY A 137 -1.71 3.73 13.01
N GLN A 138 -2.56 2.98 12.33
CA GLN A 138 -2.22 1.76 11.59
C GLN A 138 -2.67 1.84 10.13
N ALA A 139 -2.56 3.03 9.51
CA ALA A 139 -3.12 3.28 8.20
C ALA A 139 -2.72 2.24 7.15
N LEU A 140 -1.43 2.06 6.89
CA LEU A 140 -0.92 1.20 5.81
C LEU A 140 0.20 0.25 6.26
N GLY A 141 0.59 0.33 7.56
CA GLY A 141 1.66 -0.45 8.18
C GLY A 141 1.19 -1.75 8.85
N GLU A 142 1.88 -2.12 9.93
CA GLU A 142 1.50 -3.25 10.78
C GLU A 142 0.10 -3.02 11.38
N GLY A 143 -0.69 -4.09 11.49
CA GLY A 143 -2.08 -4.03 11.93
C GLY A 143 -3.07 -3.58 10.85
N SER A 144 -2.61 -3.14 9.69
CA SER A 144 -3.47 -2.70 8.59
C SER A 144 -4.06 -3.86 7.78
N PRO A 145 -5.09 -3.61 6.96
CA PRO A 145 -5.55 -4.56 5.96
C PRO A 145 -4.48 -4.98 4.95
N LEU A 146 -3.47 -4.14 4.67
CA LEU A 146 -2.37 -4.48 3.76
C LEU A 146 -1.48 -5.59 4.33
N GLU A 147 -1.13 -5.51 5.62
CA GLU A 147 -0.40 -6.61 6.26
C GLU A 147 -1.14 -7.93 6.09
N ARG A 148 -2.43 -7.95 6.41
CA ARG A 148 -3.25 -9.17 6.30
C ARG A 148 -3.36 -9.66 4.86
N PHE A 149 -3.53 -8.75 3.91
CA PHE A 149 -3.56 -9.04 2.48
C PHE A 149 -2.26 -9.73 2.01
N VAL A 150 -1.11 -9.17 2.39
CA VAL A 150 0.21 -9.73 2.05
C VAL A 150 0.40 -11.09 2.73
N ARG A 151 0.09 -11.20 4.03
CA ARG A 151 0.22 -12.48 4.78
C ARG A 151 -0.66 -13.59 4.21
N LEU A 152 -1.83 -13.27 3.69
CA LEU A 152 -2.74 -14.23 3.07
C LEU A 152 -2.35 -14.59 1.62
N GLY A 153 -1.30 -13.96 1.06
CA GLY A 153 -0.81 -14.26 -0.28
C GLY A 153 -1.70 -13.69 -1.38
N GLY A 154 -2.16 -12.45 -1.18
CA GLY A 154 -2.96 -11.75 -2.17
C GLY A 154 -2.22 -11.47 -3.47
N LYS A 155 -2.95 -11.23 -4.53
CA LYS A 155 -2.48 -10.78 -5.85
C LYS A 155 -2.91 -9.33 -6.07
N ILE A 156 -2.04 -8.51 -6.63
CA ILE A 156 -2.33 -7.10 -6.95
C ILE A 156 -2.61 -7.01 -8.44
N LEU A 157 -3.82 -6.59 -8.79
CA LEU A 157 -4.23 -6.37 -10.17
C LEU A 157 -4.19 -4.87 -10.49
N LEU A 158 -3.26 -4.48 -11.36
CA LEU A 158 -3.28 -3.17 -12.02
C LEU A 158 -4.10 -3.29 -13.30
N LEU A 159 -5.40 -3.01 -13.20
CA LEU A 159 -6.36 -3.06 -14.32
C LEU A 159 -6.30 -1.73 -15.10
N GLY A 160 -5.28 -1.56 -15.92
CA GLY A 160 -5.00 -0.31 -16.62
C GLY A 160 -4.53 0.82 -15.71
N ALA A 161 -4.28 0.56 -14.43
CA ALA A 161 -3.77 1.52 -13.47
C ALA A 161 -2.25 1.69 -13.62
N PRO A 162 -1.71 2.87 -13.26
CA PRO A 162 -0.27 3.15 -13.28
C PRO A 162 0.45 2.46 -12.12
N LEU A 163 1.80 2.52 -12.11
CA LEU A 163 2.62 1.81 -11.14
C LEU A 163 2.64 2.45 -9.75
N ASP A 164 2.35 3.75 -9.64
CA ASP A 164 2.16 4.46 -8.38
C ASP A 164 0.91 3.97 -7.59
N ALA A 165 0.01 3.25 -8.27
CA ALA A 165 -1.16 2.66 -7.64
C ALA A 165 -0.87 1.36 -6.83
N VAL A 166 0.37 0.86 -6.75
CA VAL A 166 0.69 -0.36 -6.00
C VAL A 166 0.69 -0.09 -4.49
N THR A 167 -0.49 0.19 -3.91
CA THR A 167 -0.68 0.58 -2.50
C THR A 167 -0.01 -0.37 -1.50
N ALA A 168 0.13 -1.66 -1.83
CA ALA A 168 0.80 -2.63 -0.97
C ALA A 168 2.28 -2.29 -0.70
N LEU A 169 2.91 -1.44 -1.52
CA LEU A 169 4.27 -0.98 -1.27
C LEU A 169 4.37 0.00 -0.09
N HIS A 170 3.29 0.68 0.30
CA HIS A 170 3.27 1.45 1.55
C HIS A 170 3.47 0.54 2.77
N TYR A 171 3.01 -0.71 2.72
CA TYR A 171 3.35 -1.67 3.76
C TYR A 171 4.85 -1.99 3.75
N ALA A 172 5.49 -2.12 2.58
CA ALA A 172 6.94 -2.28 2.51
C ALA A 172 7.70 -1.08 3.08
N GLU A 173 7.25 0.15 2.80
CA GLU A 173 7.79 1.38 3.40
C GLU A 173 7.70 1.36 4.93
N ALA A 174 6.54 0.96 5.45
CA ALA A 174 6.30 0.91 6.89
C ALA A 174 7.22 -0.08 7.61
N ILE A 175 7.47 -1.27 7.05
CA ILE A 175 8.21 -2.35 7.72
C ILE A 175 9.71 -2.39 7.38
N ALA A 176 10.18 -1.72 6.30
CA ALA A 176 11.59 -1.68 5.95
C ALA A 176 12.44 -1.09 7.09
N ASN A 177 13.58 -1.67 7.38
CA ASN A 177 14.50 -1.17 8.42
C ASN A 177 15.41 -0.06 7.84
N ILE A 178 14.84 1.12 7.71
CA ILE A 178 15.53 2.33 7.24
C ILE A 178 15.39 3.45 8.27
N PRO A 179 16.43 4.30 8.46
CA PRO A 179 16.37 5.46 9.35
C PRO A 179 15.48 6.57 8.74
N ASP A 180 15.18 7.55 9.59
CA ASP A 180 14.60 8.84 9.20
C ASP A 180 13.28 8.76 8.41
N LYS A 181 12.48 7.71 8.64
CA LYS A 181 11.13 7.62 8.08
C LYS A 181 10.28 8.79 8.54
N ARG A 182 9.69 9.48 7.58
CA ARG A 182 8.77 10.57 7.86
C ARG A 182 7.50 10.06 8.52
N ARG A 183 7.00 10.84 9.46
CA ARG A 183 5.73 10.61 10.13
C ARG A 183 4.90 11.88 10.04
N VAL A 184 3.60 11.73 10.02
CA VAL A 184 2.63 12.80 9.97
C VAL A 184 1.62 12.65 11.08
N THR A 185 1.07 13.78 11.55
CA THR A 185 -0.03 13.78 12.49
C THR A 185 -1.23 14.49 11.87
N TYR A 186 -2.42 13.98 12.13
CA TYR A 186 -3.67 14.55 11.63
C TYR A 186 -4.83 14.21 12.55
N GLU A 187 -5.99 14.81 12.35
CA GLU A 187 -7.18 14.55 13.17
C GLU A 187 -8.32 14.05 12.30
N MET A 188 -9.05 13.05 12.79
CA MET A 188 -10.17 12.42 12.09
C MET A 188 -11.45 12.48 12.90
N PRO A 189 -12.58 12.91 12.32
CA PRO A 189 -13.89 12.86 12.98
C PRO A 189 -14.48 11.47 12.83
N ILE A 190 -14.60 10.75 13.94
CA ILE A 190 -15.14 9.38 13.99
C ILE A 190 -16.56 9.42 14.53
N ARG A 191 -17.48 8.73 13.87
CA ARG A 191 -18.84 8.54 14.36
C ARG A 191 -18.89 7.34 15.29
N GLY A 192 -19.19 7.60 16.55
CA GLY A 192 -19.42 6.56 17.55
C GLY A 192 -20.75 5.81 17.33
N LYS A 193 -20.90 4.68 18.01
CA LYS A 193 -22.13 3.87 17.97
C LYS A 193 -23.35 4.62 18.54
N ASP A 194 -23.14 5.60 19.37
CA ASP A 194 -24.15 6.53 19.90
C ASP A 194 -24.54 7.65 18.92
N GLY A 195 -23.91 7.68 17.72
CA GLY A 195 -24.12 8.69 16.69
C GLY A 195 -23.35 9.99 16.90
N GLN A 196 -22.65 10.16 18.04
CA GLN A 196 -21.81 11.31 18.29
C GLN A 196 -20.54 11.27 17.43
N VAL A 197 -20.02 12.46 17.11
CA VAL A 197 -18.76 12.61 16.36
C VAL A 197 -17.67 13.09 17.31
N ALA A 198 -16.63 12.28 17.45
CA ALA A 198 -15.43 12.62 18.19
C ALA A 198 -14.27 12.85 17.20
N TRP A 199 -13.47 13.90 17.44
CA TRP A 199 -12.24 14.13 16.71
C TRP A 199 -11.09 13.41 17.41
N GLU A 200 -10.45 12.49 16.71
CA GLU A 200 -9.35 11.70 17.22
C GLU A 200 -8.07 12.03 16.47
N ARG A 201 -6.97 12.19 17.22
CA ARG A 201 -5.64 12.44 16.64
C ARG A 201 -4.98 11.14 16.27
N CYS A 202 -4.41 11.10 15.08
CA CYS A 202 -3.62 9.99 14.56
C CYS A 202 -2.17 10.41 14.32
N GLU A 203 -1.28 9.44 14.34
CA GLU A 203 0.09 9.56 13.87
C GLU A 203 0.42 8.33 13.04
N ASP A 204 0.80 8.53 11.78
CA ASP A 204 1.14 7.47 10.83
C ASP A 204 2.46 7.76 10.11
N PHE A 205 2.97 6.77 9.38
CA PHE A 205 4.02 7.02 8.40
C PHE A 205 3.47 7.88 7.27
N ASP A 206 4.29 8.82 6.77
CA ASP A 206 3.92 9.68 5.64
C ASP A 206 3.88 8.89 4.34
N SER A 207 2.69 8.55 3.88
CA SER A 207 2.47 7.84 2.60
C SER A 207 2.69 8.73 1.37
N ASN A 208 2.78 10.05 1.54
CA ASN A 208 3.13 10.99 0.46
C ASN A 208 4.65 11.11 0.25
N GLY A 209 5.44 10.39 1.05
CA GLY A 209 6.90 10.34 0.92
C GLY A 209 7.56 9.84 2.18
N ILE A 210 7.77 8.53 2.28
CA ILE A 210 8.36 7.87 3.47
C ILE A 210 9.73 8.44 3.87
N LEU A 211 10.47 9.03 2.94
CA LEU A 211 11.72 9.77 3.14
C LEU A 211 11.69 11.08 2.37
N ASP A 212 12.44 12.08 2.79
CA ASP A 212 12.50 13.40 2.14
C ASP A 212 12.83 13.33 0.65
N CYS A 213 13.68 12.39 0.23
CA CYS A 213 14.03 12.21 -1.18
C CYS A 213 12.86 11.74 -2.06
N TYR A 214 11.80 11.17 -1.47
CA TYR A 214 10.57 10.73 -2.13
C TYR A 214 9.40 11.70 -1.95
N ALA A 215 9.53 12.68 -1.06
CA ALA A 215 8.51 13.71 -0.83
C ALA A 215 8.65 14.92 -1.76
N ALA A 216 9.67 14.96 -2.64
CA ALA A 216 9.94 16.10 -3.50
C ALA A 216 8.95 16.18 -4.65
N GLU A 217 8.29 17.34 -4.80
CA GLU A 217 7.33 17.60 -5.86
C GLU A 217 7.92 17.34 -7.27
N GLY A 218 7.12 16.74 -8.15
CA GLY A 218 7.51 16.43 -9.53
C GLY A 218 8.48 15.25 -9.69
N ARG A 219 8.76 14.51 -8.63
CA ARG A 219 9.55 13.27 -8.66
C ARG A 219 8.65 12.05 -8.37
N PRO A 220 8.99 10.89 -8.94
CA PRO A 220 8.34 9.64 -8.51
C PRO A 220 8.53 9.41 -7.02
N ASP A 221 7.47 9.04 -6.33
CA ASP A 221 7.51 8.58 -4.95
C ASP A 221 8.23 7.23 -4.81
N ALA A 222 8.32 6.72 -3.59
CA ALA A 222 8.93 5.41 -3.35
C ALA A 222 8.13 4.28 -3.99
N VAL A 223 6.80 4.33 -3.95
CA VAL A 223 5.91 3.31 -4.54
C VAL A 223 6.16 3.17 -6.03
N GLU A 224 6.11 4.28 -6.79
CA GLU A 224 6.36 4.26 -8.23
C GLU A 224 7.78 3.81 -8.55
N THR A 225 8.78 4.32 -7.80
CA THR A 225 10.19 3.99 -7.98
C THR A 225 10.45 2.49 -7.80
N ILE A 226 9.93 1.92 -6.72
CA ILE A 226 10.07 0.49 -6.39
C ILE A 226 9.31 -0.37 -7.40
N ALA A 227 8.05 0.01 -7.72
CA ALA A 227 7.23 -0.73 -8.67
C ALA A 227 7.86 -0.76 -10.07
N ARG A 228 8.44 0.36 -10.54
CA ARG A 228 9.21 0.42 -11.79
C ARG A 228 10.43 -0.51 -11.77
N ALA A 229 11.16 -0.56 -10.65
CA ALA A 229 12.31 -1.45 -10.51
C ALA A 229 11.87 -2.92 -10.50
N TYR A 230 10.78 -3.25 -9.79
CA TYR A 230 10.22 -4.60 -9.72
C TYR A 230 9.76 -5.12 -11.09
N VAL A 231 9.00 -4.31 -11.82
CA VAL A 231 8.46 -4.70 -13.13
C VAL A 231 9.57 -5.01 -14.13
N ARG A 232 10.73 -4.34 -14.06
CA ARG A 232 11.89 -4.63 -14.91
C ARG A 232 12.48 -6.03 -14.70
N LEU A 233 12.20 -6.66 -13.57
CA LEU A 233 12.63 -8.04 -13.29
C LEU A 233 11.77 -9.08 -14.02
N GLY A 234 10.61 -8.69 -14.58
CA GLY A 234 9.72 -9.62 -15.29
C GLY A 234 9.03 -10.65 -14.39
N ARG A 235 8.98 -10.43 -13.06
CA ARG A 235 8.37 -11.36 -12.09
C ARG A 235 6.88 -11.14 -11.89
N HIS A 236 6.20 -10.61 -12.89
CA HIS A 236 4.76 -10.35 -12.89
C HIS A 236 4.15 -10.92 -14.16
N GLN A 237 2.84 -11.12 -14.15
CA GLN A 237 2.09 -11.44 -15.36
C GLN A 237 1.63 -10.13 -16.00
N GLU A 238 1.63 -10.10 -17.31
CA GLU A 238 1.20 -8.94 -18.07
C GLU A 238 0.34 -9.38 -19.26
N GLY A 239 -0.71 -8.61 -19.55
CA GLY A 239 -1.62 -8.89 -20.64
C GLY A 239 -2.56 -7.73 -20.88
N PHE A 240 -3.59 -7.96 -21.70
CA PHE A 240 -4.62 -6.98 -21.96
C PHE A 240 -5.96 -7.45 -21.41
N VAL A 241 -6.66 -6.53 -20.72
CA VAL A 241 -8.07 -6.67 -20.38
C VAL A 241 -8.82 -5.56 -21.08
N ALA A 242 -9.73 -5.91 -21.95
CA ALA A 242 -10.34 -4.94 -22.88
C ALA A 242 -9.23 -4.20 -23.66
N SER A 243 -9.19 -2.87 -23.64
CA SER A 243 -8.13 -2.08 -24.29
C SER A 243 -6.94 -1.77 -23.37
N ALA A 244 -7.01 -2.10 -22.08
CA ALA A 244 -5.99 -1.73 -21.12
C ALA A 244 -4.85 -2.76 -21.02
N ARG A 245 -3.60 -2.27 -20.97
CA ARG A 245 -2.47 -3.06 -20.50
C ARG A 245 -2.57 -3.25 -19.00
N CYS A 246 -2.57 -4.50 -18.55
CA CYS A 246 -2.79 -4.88 -17.17
C CYS A 246 -1.61 -5.69 -16.63
N ARG A 247 -1.41 -5.61 -15.32
CA ARG A 247 -0.38 -6.39 -14.63
C ARG A 247 -0.97 -7.08 -13.42
N LEU A 248 -0.52 -8.30 -13.18
CA LEU A 248 -0.86 -9.08 -12.00
C LEU A 248 0.44 -9.42 -11.26
N LEU A 249 0.55 -8.95 -10.01
CA LEU A 249 1.72 -9.08 -9.17
C LEU A 249 1.38 -9.96 -7.97
N ASP A 250 2.37 -10.74 -7.49
CA ASP A 250 2.28 -11.39 -6.18
C ASP A 250 2.59 -10.38 -5.08
N ALA A 251 1.70 -10.23 -4.09
CA ALA A 251 1.84 -9.23 -3.04
C ALA A 251 3.03 -9.50 -2.12
N ARG A 252 3.32 -10.77 -1.81
CA ARG A 252 4.47 -11.13 -0.96
C ARG A 252 5.78 -10.82 -1.68
N ASP A 253 5.86 -11.17 -2.96
CA ASP A 253 7.07 -10.96 -3.74
C ASP A 253 7.37 -9.48 -3.96
N VAL A 254 6.37 -8.67 -4.33
CA VAL A 254 6.58 -7.24 -4.56
C VAL A 254 6.88 -6.49 -3.26
N VAL A 255 6.26 -6.85 -2.14
CA VAL A 255 6.54 -6.24 -0.82
C VAL A 255 7.92 -6.64 -0.32
N ALA A 256 8.29 -7.92 -0.39
CA ALA A 256 9.65 -8.37 -0.03
C ALA A 256 10.73 -7.68 -0.88
N PHE A 257 10.48 -7.51 -2.17
CA PHE A 257 11.35 -6.72 -3.03
C PHE A 257 11.43 -5.26 -2.59
N GLY A 258 10.29 -4.64 -2.25
CA GLY A 258 10.20 -3.25 -1.79
C GLY A 258 11.01 -3.02 -0.52
N VAL A 259 10.89 -3.90 0.49
CA VAL A 259 11.70 -3.87 1.72
C VAL A 259 13.18 -3.96 1.38
N ALA A 260 13.60 -4.97 0.61
CA ALA A 260 14.99 -5.16 0.24
C ALA A 260 15.55 -3.98 -0.59
N TYR A 261 14.71 -3.36 -1.43
CA TYR A 261 15.07 -2.17 -2.21
C TYR A 261 15.34 -0.98 -1.29
N LEU A 262 14.44 -0.69 -0.37
CA LEU A 262 14.56 0.43 0.57
C LEU A 262 15.77 0.24 1.50
N GLU A 263 15.94 -0.93 2.07
CA GLU A 263 17.07 -1.23 2.97
C GLU A 263 18.42 -1.16 2.26
N ARG A 264 18.49 -1.57 0.99
CA ARG A 264 19.73 -1.46 0.20
C ARG A 264 20.10 -0.02 -0.10
N HIS A 265 19.12 0.86 -0.37
CA HIS A 265 19.38 2.21 -0.84
C HIS A 265 19.38 3.24 0.29
N HIS A 266 18.72 2.94 1.41
CA HIS A 266 18.50 3.87 2.52
C HIS A 266 18.74 3.25 3.90
N GLY A 267 19.10 1.96 4.00
CA GLY A 267 19.47 1.33 5.27
C GLY A 267 20.70 2.00 5.89
N ALA A 268 20.83 1.91 7.22
CA ALA A 268 22.02 2.37 7.89
C ALA A 268 23.25 1.68 7.31
N ALA A 269 24.31 2.45 6.99
CA ALA A 269 25.57 1.86 6.53
C ALA A 269 26.04 0.84 7.58
N VAL A 270 26.16 -0.42 7.19
CA VAL A 270 26.81 -1.42 8.04
C VAL A 270 28.22 -0.92 8.29
N PRO A 271 28.64 -0.68 9.56
CA PRO A 271 30.00 -0.27 9.83
C PRO A 271 30.94 -1.31 9.19
N GLU A 272 31.84 -0.87 8.31
CA GLU A 272 32.84 -1.77 7.77
C GLU A 272 33.52 -2.48 8.96
N ALA A 273 33.46 -3.80 8.99
CA ALA A 273 34.17 -4.58 9.99
C ALA A 273 35.62 -4.11 9.96
N ARG A 274 36.09 -3.52 11.09
CA ARG A 274 37.47 -3.07 11.23
C ARG A 274 38.35 -4.20 10.74
N LYS A 275 39.11 -3.97 9.67
CA LYS A 275 40.15 -4.91 9.24
C LYS A 275 40.97 -5.25 10.47
N PRO A 276 41.25 -6.54 10.73
CA PRO A 276 42.12 -6.92 11.86
C PRO A 276 43.39 -6.10 11.77
N ALA A 277 43.77 -5.45 12.87
CA ALA A 277 45.03 -4.72 12.95
C ALA A 277 46.18 -5.67 12.57
N ASP A 278 46.95 -5.24 11.59
CA ASP A 278 48.14 -5.97 11.14
C ASP A 278 49.15 -6.07 12.30
N LEU A 279 49.14 -7.21 12.99
CA LEU A 279 50.05 -7.51 14.10
C LEU A 279 51.51 -7.83 13.65
N SER A 280 51.85 -7.59 12.38
CA SER A 280 53.17 -7.91 11.83
C SER A 280 54.29 -6.93 12.22
N ARG A 281 54.02 -5.87 13.01
CA ARG A 281 55.00 -4.87 13.39
C ARG A 281 55.46 -4.89 14.87
N ALA A 282 55.14 -5.93 15.64
CA ALA A 282 55.67 -6.08 17.02
C ALA A 282 56.69 -7.22 17.05
N GLY A 283 57.96 -6.95 16.84
CA GLY A 283 58.97 -7.99 17.01
C GLY A 283 60.35 -7.67 16.47
N ARG A 284 60.95 -6.51 16.84
CA ARG A 284 62.42 -6.39 16.84
C ARG A 284 62.85 -5.68 18.14
N ALA A 285 62.93 -6.46 19.22
CA ALA A 285 63.58 -6.06 20.41
C ALA A 285 65.09 -6.05 20.13
N ARG A 286 65.74 -4.90 20.36
CA ARG A 286 67.25 -4.74 20.36
C ARG A 286 67.84 -5.48 21.53
N ALA A 287 68.77 -6.37 21.24
CA ALA A 287 69.68 -6.96 22.28
C ALA A 287 70.58 -5.89 22.90
N PRO A 288 70.82 -5.94 24.22
CA PRO A 288 71.79 -5.01 24.89
C PRO A 288 73.26 -5.46 24.63
N LYS A 289 74.09 -4.50 24.23
CA LYS A 289 75.54 -4.67 24.13
C LYS A 289 76.16 -4.77 25.54
N GLY A 290 76.78 -5.89 25.82
CA GLY A 290 77.64 -6.06 27.03
C GLY A 290 78.87 -5.17 26.98
N GLY A 291 79.04 -4.39 28.06
CA GLY A 291 80.28 -3.67 28.33
C GLY A 291 81.18 -4.53 29.16
N ALA A 292 82.38 -4.72 28.68
CA ALA A 292 83.54 -5.27 29.49
C ALA A 292 84.23 -4.14 30.25
N ARG A 293 84.64 -4.45 31.41
CA ARG A 293 85.63 -3.64 32.18
C ARG A 293 86.82 -4.48 32.53
N PRO A 294 87.92 -3.73 32.82
CA PRO A 294 89.22 -4.29 32.98
C PRO A 294 89.42 -5.05 34.27
#